data_b39a9a564d91b55412de41a55ca20ca2
#
_entry.id   b39a9a564d91b55412de41a55ca20ca2
#
_cell.length_a   1.000
_cell.length_b   1.000
_cell.length_c   1.000
_cell.angle_alpha   90.00
_cell.angle_beta   90.00
_cell.angle_gamma   90.00
#
_symmetry.space_group_name_H-M   'P 1'
#
loop_
_entity.id
_entity.type
_entity.pdbx_description
1 polymer ?
#
loop_
_entity_poly.entity_id
_entity_poly.type
_entity_poly.pdbx_seq_one_letter_code
_entity_poly.pdbx_strand_id
1 'polypeptide(L)'
;MLQSDWVEPAEEAVVIHLVTEATLKETHWKLTVMQKAWLEGCDIMNMPGRHVLIPNEQGRLSAVYKVINDDDDMWSLAALVPHLPAGTYQLEFVQSLTHKQQFNFLLAWGLAGYRYDRYQQKKQTDARMLSLAVEDSDTRASLVALRDAVFLSRDLINTPTEDLTPSDVAEVCRHIGQRFGAKVNVIEGDKLLKKGFPVVHLVGRSSVNAPCLIDLQWGDPGAPKITLVGK
;
A
#
# COMPACT_ATOMS: atom_id res chain seq x y z
N MET A 1 8.77 10.45 -6.55
CA MET A 1 7.54 11.18 -6.91
C MET A 1 6.39 10.23 -6.65
N LEU A 2 5.57 10.48 -5.65
CA LEU A 2 4.48 9.58 -5.24
C LEU A 2 3.39 9.67 -6.30
N GLN A 3 3.08 8.56 -6.98
CA GLN A 3 1.95 8.49 -7.92
C GLN A 3 0.66 8.60 -7.12
N SER A 4 -0.03 9.74 -7.23
CA SER A 4 -1.30 10.01 -6.54
C SER A 4 -2.50 9.29 -7.15
N ASP A 5 -2.37 8.72 -8.34
CA ASP A 5 -3.47 8.42 -9.25
C ASP A 5 -3.89 6.94 -9.27
N TRP A 6 -3.60 6.17 -8.21
CA TRP A 6 -4.00 4.77 -8.11
C TRP A 6 -5.41 4.58 -7.54
N VAL A 7 -6.00 5.63 -7.01
CA VAL A 7 -7.38 5.66 -6.47
C VAL A 7 -8.09 6.88 -7.03
N GLU A 8 -9.16 6.66 -7.78
CA GLU A 8 -9.94 7.69 -8.45
C GLU A 8 -11.42 7.33 -8.50
N PRO A 9 -12.34 8.29 -8.62
CA PRO A 9 -13.69 7.99 -9.06
C PRO A 9 -13.65 7.58 -10.54
N ALA A 10 -14.39 6.57 -10.94
CA ALA A 10 -14.43 6.13 -12.33
C ALA A 10 -15.85 5.77 -12.77
N GLU A 11 -16.23 6.26 -13.96
CA GLU A 11 -17.52 5.94 -14.58
C GLU A 11 -17.53 4.52 -15.15
N GLU A 12 -16.39 4.02 -15.62
CA GLU A 12 -16.23 2.67 -16.14
C GLU A 12 -15.05 1.96 -15.47
N ALA A 13 -15.31 0.87 -14.79
CA ALA A 13 -14.31 0.04 -14.14
C ALA A 13 -14.62 -1.44 -14.33
N VAL A 14 -13.59 -2.26 -14.46
CA VAL A 14 -13.72 -3.72 -14.42
C VAL A 14 -14.00 -4.16 -12.99
N VAL A 15 -15.10 -4.89 -12.79
CA VAL A 15 -15.47 -5.34 -11.44
C VAL A 15 -14.65 -6.57 -11.05
N ILE A 16 -14.05 -6.51 -9.85
CA ILE A 16 -13.44 -7.66 -9.19
C ILE A 16 -14.41 -8.14 -8.12
N HIS A 17 -15.01 -9.29 -8.36
CA HIS A 17 -15.88 -9.96 -7.41
C HIS A 17 -15.03 -10.72 -6.40
N LEU A 18 -14.98 -10.23 -5.15
CA LEU A 18 -14.37 -10.93 -4.04
C LEU A 18 -15.39 -11.90 -3.47
N VAL A 19 -15.13 -13.19 -3.61
CA VAL A 19 -16.03 -14.27 -3.22
C VAL A 19 -15.33 -15.25 -2.29
N THR A 20 -16.08 -15.86 -1.39
CA THR A 20 -15.66 -17.07 -0.68
C THR A 20 -16.05 -18.30 -1.48
N GLU A 21 -15.56 -19.46 -1.11
CA GLU A 21 -16.01 -20.72 -1.72
C GLU A 21 -17.54 -20.92 -1.62
N ALA A 22 -18.15 -20.50 -0.50
CA ALA A 22 -19.59 -20.56 -0.30
C ALA A 22 -20.34 -19.62 -1.25
N THR A 23 -19.92 -18.37 -1.35
CA THR A 23 -20.63 -17.34 -2.14
C THR A 23 -20.34 -17.44 -3.64
N LEU A 24 -19.28 -18.14 -4.05
CA LEU A 24 -18.97 -18.36 -5.46
C LEU A 24 -20.14 -19.02 -6.21
N LYS A 25 -20.77 -20.00 -5.60
CA LYS A 25 -21.93 -20.71 -6.19
C LYS A 25 -23.15 -19.83 -6.31
N GLU A 26 -23.31 -18.83 -5.42
CA GLU A 26 -24.46 -17.94 -5.38
C GLU A 26 -24.37 -16.80 -6.41
N THR A 27 -23.16 -16.46 -6.88
CA THR A 27 -22.95 -15.35 -7.82
C THR A 27 -23.10 -15.71 -9.28
N HIS A 28 -23.22 -16.98 -9.62
CA HIS A 28 -23.30 -17.48 -11.00
C HIS A 28 -24.52 -16.91 -11.77
N TRP A 29 -25.58 -16.48 -11.11
CA TRP A 29 -26.78 -15.94 -11.75
C TRP A 29 -26.58 -14.58 -12.44
N LYS A 30 -25.53 -13.83 -12.06
CA LYS A 30 -25.19 -12.54 -12.66
C LYS A 30 -24.41 -12.68 -13.98
N LEU A 31 -23.98 -13.88 -14.32
CA LEU A 31 -23.16 -14.17 -15.51
C LEU A 31 -24.01 -14.57 -16.72
N THR A 32 -23.56 -14.21 -17.91
CA THR A 32 -24.08 -14.78 -19.15
C THR A 32 -23.77 -16.27 -19.22
N VAL A 33 -24.47 -16.99 -20.09
CA VAL A 33 -24.24 -18.45 -20.30
C VAL A 33 -22.77 -18.72 -20.67
N MET A 34 -22.18 -17.88 -21.54
CA MET A 34 -20.78 -18.02 -21.94
C MET A 34 -19.82 -17.79 -20.76
N GLN A 35 -20.01 -16.72 -19.99
CA GLN A 35 -19.18 -16.39 -18.85
C GLN A 35 -19.24 -17.45 -17.76
N LYS A 36 -20.43 -18.03 -17.55
CA LYS A 36 -20.62 -19.12 -16.60
C LYS A 36 -19.87 -20.38 -17.03
N ALA A 37 -20.02 -20.78 -18.30
CA ALA A 37 -19.27 -21.90 -18.85
C ALA A 37 -17.75 -21.70 -18.78
N TRP A 38 -17.29 -20.46 -19.02
CA TRP A 38 -15.89 -20.08 -18.88
C TRP A 38 -15.39 -20.26 -17.45
N LEU A 39 -16.12 -19.73 -16.46
CA LEU A 39 -15.76 -19.83 -15.05
C LEU A 39 -15.72 -21.27 -14.56
N GLU A 40 -16.72 -22.08 -14.95
CA GLU A 40 -16.79 -23.52 -14.65
C GLU A 40 -15.62 -24.30 -15.29
N GLY A 41 -15.29 -23.97 -16.55
CA GLY A 41 -14.20 -24.62 -17.28
C GLY A 41 -12.80 -24.31 -16.73
N CYS A 42 -12.64 -23.17 -16.07
CA CYS A 42 -11.37 -22.75 -15.48
C CYS A 42 -11.03 -23.43 -14.15
N ASP A 43 -11.97 -24.12 -13.49
CA ASP A 43 -11.77 -24.75 -12.16
C ASP A 43 -11.07 -23.85 -11.14
N ILE A 44 -11.65 -22.69 -10.90
CA ILE A 44 -11.08 -21.61 -10.08
C ILE A 44 -10.57 -22.08 -8.70
N MET A 45 -11.17 -23.13 -8.13
CA MET A 45 -10.81 -23.62 -6.80
C MET A 45 -9.43 -24.29 -6.80
N ASN A 46 -9.03 -24.89 -7.92
CA ASN A 46 -7.75 -25.59 -8.08
C ASN A 46 -6.70 -24.74 -8.81
N MET A 47 -7.06 -23.54 -9.30
CA MET A 47 -6.10 -22.64 -9.95
C MET A 47 -5.13 -21.99 -8.96
N PRO A 48 -3.86 -21.81 -9.34
CA PRO A 48 -2.93 -21.00 -8.59
C PRO A 48 -3.49 -19.55 -8.39
N GLY A 49 -3.49 -19.07 -7.14
CA GLY A 49 -4.02 -17.76 -6.80
C GLY A 49 -5.55 -17.65 -6.85
N ARG A 50 -6.28 -18.71 -7.21
CA ARG A 50 -7.75 -18.81 -7.19
C ARG A 50 -8.45 -17.56 -7.75
N HIS A 51 -8.13 -17.19 -8.99
CA HIS A 51 -8.77 -16.08 -9.69
C HIS A 51 -8.99 -16.42 -11.17
N VAL A 52 -10.03 -15.86 -11.75
CA VAL A 52 -10.35 -16.02 -13.18
C VAL A 52 -10.70 -14.66 -13.79
N LEU A 53 -10.13 -14.38 -14.94
CA LEU A 53 -10.44 -13.23 -15.76
C LEU A 53 -11.56 -13.63 -16.72
N ILE A 54 -12.69 -12.92 -16.69
CA ILE A 54 -13.88 -13.22 -17.48
C ILE A 54 -13.90 -12.28 -18.70
N PRO A 55 -13.82 -12.81 -19.93
CA PRO A 55 -13.96 -12.01 -21.14
C PRO A 55 -15.44 -11.68 -21.43
N ASN A 56 -15.67 -10.60 -22.19
CA ASN A 56 -16.93 -10.38 -22.89
C ASN A 56 -16.92 -11.09 -24.26
N GLU A 57 -17.99 -10.92 -25.03
CA GLU A 57 -18.15 -11.51 -26.39
C GLU A 57 -17.09 -11.03 -27.38
N GLN A 58 -16.48 -9.87 -27.16
CA GLN A 58 -15.40 -9.31 -27.97
C GLN A 58 -14.01 -9.72 -27.47
N GLY A 59 -13.92 -10.58 -26.45
CA GLY A 59 -12.66 -11.04 -25.87
C GLY A 59 -11.98 -10.02 -24.93
N ARG A 60 -12.64 -8.90 -24.60
CA ARG A 60 -12.11 -7.92 -23.65
C ARG A 60 -12.46 -8.34 -22.21
N LEU A 61 -11.58 -8.01 -21.26
CA LEU A 61 -11.84 -8.24 -19.85
C LEU A 61 -13.10 -7.49 -19.40
N SER A 62 -14.07 -8.23 -18.86
CA SER A 62 -15.35 -7.68 -18.37
C SER A 62 -15.52 -7.80 -16.86
N ALA A 63 -14.95 -8.83 -16.25
CA ALA A 63 -14.98 -9.04 -14.81
C ALA A 63 -13.81 -9.91 -14.35
N VAL A 64 -13.53 -9.89 -13.05
CA VAL A 64 -12.56 -10.78 -12.42
C VAL A 64 -13.23 -11.43 -11.21
N TYR A 65 -13.10 -12.72 -11.08
CA TYR A 65 -13.49 -13.45 -9.86
C TYR A 65 -12.24 -13.81 -9.07
N LYS A 66 -12.21 -13.45 -7.80
CA LYS A 66 -11.13 -13.76 -6.86
C LYS A 66 -11.71 -14.45 -5.64
N VAL A 67 -11.31 -15.69 -5.41
CA VAL A 67 -11.67 -16.42 -4.19
C VAL A 67 -10.74 -16.00 -3.06
N ILE A 68 -11.32 -15.56 -1.95
CA ILE A 68 -10.64 -15.26 -0.69
C ILE A 68 -10.93 -16.36 0.33
N ASN A 69 -10.04 -16.56 1.31
CA ASN A 69 -10.22 -17.60 2.32
C ASN A 69 -11.21 -17.19 3.41
N ASP A 70 -11.09 -15.95 3.84
CA ASP A 70 -11.94 -15.33 4.88
C ASP A 70 -12.03 -13.82 4.66
N ASP A 71 -12.80 -13.16 5.49
CA ASP A 71 -13.09 -11.74 5.39
C ASP A 71 -11.91 -10.83 5.74
N ASP A 72 -10.83 -11.38 6.30
CA ASP A 72 -9.61 -10.67 6.66
C ASP A 72 -8.41 -10.97 5.73
N ASP A 73 -8.61 -11.83 4.71
CA ASP A 73 -7.57 -12.24 3.74
C ASP A 73 -7.26 -11.14 2.69
N MET A 74 -6.98 -9.93 3.15
CA MET A 74 -6.65 -8.80 2.28
C MET A 74 -5.42 -9.04 1.39
N TRP A 75 -4.46 -9.85 1.84
CA TRP A 75 -3.21 -10.11 1.10
C TRP A 75 -3.43 -10.99 -0.12
N SER A 76 -4.48 -11.78 -0.16
CA SER A 76 -4.82 -12.55 -1.35
C SER A 76 -5.25 -11.63 -2.52
N LEU A 77 -5.86 -10.48 -2.23
CA LEU A 77 -6.12 -9.44 -3.24
C LEU A 77 -4.83 -8.78 -3.71
N ALA A 78 -3.91 -8.44 -2.79
CA ALA A 78 -2.61 -7.89 -3.15
C ALA A 78 -1.84 -8.81 -4.11
N ALA A 79 -1.92 -10.13 -3.90
CA ALA A 79 -1.31 -11.12 -4.79
C ALA A 79 -1.96 -11.19 -6.18
N LEU A 80 -3.21 -10.77 -6.35
CA LEU A 80 -3.88 -10.70 -7.65
C LEU A 80 -3.37 -9.54 -8.51
N VAL A 81 -3.09 -8.39 -7.90
CA VAL A 81 -2.78 -7.12 -8.61
C VAL A 81 -1.71 -7.27 -9.69
N PRO A 82 -0.58 -7.99 -9.50
CA PRO A 82 0.43 -8.17 -10.54
C PRO A 82 -0.03 -8.96 -11.77
N HIS A 83 -1.14 -9.67 -11.68
CA HIS A 83 -1.67 -10.52 -12.76
C HIS A 83 -2.75 -9.82 -13.60
N LEU A 84 -3.16 -8.62 -13.21
CA LEU A 84 -4.21 -7.88 -13.91
C LEU A 84 -3.64 -7.07 -15.08
N PRO A 85 -4.36 -6.94 -16.21
CA PRO A 85 -4.05 -5.97 -17.26
C PRO A 85 -4.09 -4.53 -16.73
N ALA A 86 -3.49 -3.58 -17.45
CA ALA A 86 -3.66 -2.16 -17.17
C ALA A 86 -5.14 -1.76 -17.29
N GLY A 87 -5.62 -0.90 -16.38
CA GLY A 87 -7.02 -0.45 -16.38
C GLY A 87 -7.50 0.00 -15.01
N THR A 88 -8.73 0.45 -14.97
CA THR A 88 -9.42 0.85 -13.75
C THR A 88 -10.30 -0.29 -13.26
N TYR A 89 -10.26 -0.56 -11.96
CA TYR A 89 -10.94 -1.67 -11.31
C TYR A 89 -11.81 -1.18 -10.17
N GLN A 90 -12.86 -1.94 -9.88
CA GLN A 90 -13.73 -1.72 -8.73
C GLN A 90 -13.89 -3.02 -7.95
N LEU A 91 -13.82 -2.95 -6.61
CA LEU A 91 -14.06 -4.12 -5.78
C LEU A 91 -15.56 -4.25 -5.48
N GLU A 92 -16.12 -5.43 -5.73
CA GLU A 92 -17.44 -5.83 -5.25
C GLU A 92 -17.27 -6.94 -4.22
N PHE A 93 -17.76 -6.68 -3.02
CA PHE A 93 -17.78 -7.65 -1.94
C PHE A 93 -19.10 -8.39 -1.95
N VAL A 94 -19.08 -9.67 -2.28
CA VAL A 94 -20.31 -10.49 -2.36
C VAL A 94 -20.86 -10.81 -0.97
N GLN A 95 -19.96 -10.94 0.01
CA GLN A 95 -20.32 -11.08 1.42
C GLN A 95 -20.41 -9.71 2.13
N SER A 96 -21.15 -9.66 3.23
CA SER A 96 -21.21 -8.46 4.07
C SER A 96 -19.91 -8.29 4.85
N LEU A 97 -19.13 -7.27 4.51
CA LEU A 97 -17.92 -6.88 5.22
C LEU A 97 -18.14 -5.60 6.02
N THR A 98 -17.47 -5.50 7.16
CA THR A 98 -17.38 -4.25 7.91
C THR A 98 -16.61 -3.19 7.10
N HIS A 99 -16.85 -1.90 7.39
CA HIS A 99 -16.07 -0.82 6.77
C HIS A 99 -14.55 -0.98 6.92
N LYS A 100 -14.10 -1.48 8.08
CA LYS A 100 -12.68 -1.76 8.33
C LYS A 100 -12.13 -2.83 7.39
N GLN A 101 -12.86 -3.93 7.20
CA GLN A 101 -12.46 -5.01 6.30
C GLN A 101 -12.41 -4.53 4.86
N GLN A 102 -13.44 -3.83 4.40
CA GLN A 102 -13.46 -3.21 3.06
C GLN A 102 -12.26 -2.27 2.85
N PHE A 103 -11.99 -1.38 3.82
CA PHE A 103 -10.86 -0.47 3.79
C PHE A 103 -9.52 -1.23 3.70
N ASN A 104 -9.36 -2.34 4.43
CA ASN A 104 -8.15 -3.16 4.38
C ASN A 104 -7.93 -3.76 2.98
N PHE A 105 -8.97 -4.25 2.31
CA PHE A 105 -8.85 -4.74 0.93
C PHE A 105 -8.45 -3.62 -0.05
N LEU A 106 -9.06 -2.43 0.07
CA LEU A 106 -8.69 -1.27 -0.73
C LEU A 106 -7.22 -0.87 -0.50
N LEU A 107 -6.78 -0.87 0.76
CA LEU A 107 -5.38 -0.58 1.12
C LEU A 107 -4.42 -1.64 0.56
N ALA A 108 -4.78 -2.92 0.62
CA ALA A 108 -3.97 -4.01 0.08
C ALA A 108 -3.70 -3.84 -1.42
N TRP A 109 -4.68 -3.36 -2.19
CA TRP A 109 -4.50 -2.98 -3.58
C TRP A 109 -3.38 -1.96 -3.75
N GLY A 110 -3.45 -0.85 -3.01
CA GLY A 110 -2.42 0.19 -3.05
C GLY A 110 -1.04 -0.31 -2.67
N LEU A 111 -0.96 -1.17 -1.63
CA LEU A 111 0.30 -1.73 -1.13
C LEU A 111 0.94 -2.73 -2.10
N ALA A 112 0.16 -3.38 -2.95
CA ALA A 112 0.65 -4.31 -3.98
C ALA A 112 1.46 -3.60 -5.07
N GLY A 113 1.24 -2.29 -5.28
CA GLY A 113 1.97 -1.48 -6.25
C GLY A 113 3.40 -1.10 -5.83
N TYR A 114 3.83 -1.46 -4.62
CA TYR A 114 5.16 -1.08 -4.13
C TYR A 114 6.28 -1.71 -4.96
N ARG A 115 7.21 -0.87 -5.40
CA ARG A 115 8.46 -1.27 -6.06
C ARG A 115 9.60 -0.39 -5.57
N TYR A 116 10.74 -1.01 -5.29
CA TYR A 116 11.97 -0.32 -4.97
C TYR A 116 12.92 -0.43 -6.16
N ASP A 117 13.04 0.65 -6.93
CA ASP A 117 13.78 0.69 -8.19
C ASP A 117 14.96 1.68 -8.19
N ARG A 118 15.33 2.20 -7.01
CA ARG A 118 16.35 3.25 -6.83
C ARG A 118 17.68 2.89 -7.51
N TYR A 119 18.07 1.61 -7.48
CA TYR A 119 19.34 1.13 -8.03
C TYR A 119 19.20 0.36 -9.35
N GLN A 120 18.01 0.31 -9.91
CA GLN A 120 17.81 -0.37 -11.19
C GLN A 120 18.23 0.53 -12.35
N GLN A 121 19.10 0.00 -13.24
CA GLN A 121 19.56 0.73 -14.43
C GLN A 121 18.45 0.96 -15.47
N LYS A 122 17.50 0.05 -15.58
CA LYS A 122 16.29 0.20 -16.41
C LYS A 122 15.11 0.35 -15.45
N LYS A 123 14.61 1.57 -15.31
CA LYS A 123 13.27 1.75 -14.76
C LYS A 123 12.34 0.97 -15.67
N GLN A 124 11.67 -0.05 -15.13
CA GLN A 124 10.61 -0.72 -15.89
C GLN A 124 9.56 0.35 -16.19
N THR A 125 9.54 0.81 -17.44
CA THR A 125 8.55 1.77 -17.97
C THR A 125 7.14 1.18 -18.03
N ASP A 126 7.00 -0.13 -17.86
CA ASP A 126 5.73 -0.84 -17.72
C ASP A 126 5.22 -0.81 -16.27
N ALA A 127 5.18 0.36 -15.65
CA ALA A 127 4.26 0.56 -14.56
C ALA A 127 2.85 0.43 -15.15
N ARG A 128 2.29 -0.78 -15.11
CA ARG A 128 0.89 -1.01 -15.47
C ARG A 128 0.09 -0.02 -14.66
N MET A 129 -0.57 0.92 -15.33
CA MET A 129 -1.45 1.84 -14.66
C MET A 129 -2.67 1.03 -14.20
N LEU A 130 -2.69 0.70 -12.92
CA LEU A 130 -3.79 0.02 -12.26
C LEU A 130 -4.42 1.01 -11.30
N SER A 131 -5.58 1.50 -11.65
CA SER A 131 -6.37 2.38 -10.78
C SER A 131 -7.48 1.59 -10.09
N LEU A 132 -7.85 2.03 -8.90
CA LEU A 132 -8.98 1.49 -8.15
C LEU A 132 -10.05 2.56 -8.01
N ALA A 133 -11.27 2.24 -8.45
CA ALA A 133 -12.41 3.12 -8.30
C ALA A 133 -12.90 3.15 -6.85
N VAL A 134 -12.87 4.32 -6.22
CA VAL A 134 -13.38 4.58 -4.87
C VAL A 134 -14.07 5.93 -4.87
N GLU A 135 -15.38 5.94 -4.66
CA GLU A 135 -16.21 7.15 -4.76
C GLU A 135 -16.01 8.12 -3.59
N ASP A 136 -15.84 7.58 -2.37
CA ASP A 136 -15.71 8.40 -1.16
C ASP A 136 -14.34 9.10 -1.08
N SER A 137 -14.38 10.45 -1.02
CA SER A 137 -13.17 11.30 -1.01
C SER A 137 -12.30 11.11 0.24
N ASP A 138 -12.94 10.92 1.40
CA ASP A 138 -12.22 10.81 2.67
C ASP A 138 -11.53 9.45 2.78
N THR A 139 -12.19 8.41 2.29
CA THR A 139 -11.60 7.08 2.13
C THR A 139 -10.40 7.14 1.18
N ARG A 140 -10.52 7.79 0.01
CA ARG A 140 -9.39 7.97 -0.91
C ARG A 140 -8.21 8.67 -0.24
N ALA A 141 -8.46 9.79 0.43
CA ALA A 141 -7.41 10.56 1.12
C ALA A 141 -6.69 9.71 2.18
N SER A 142 -7.45 8.93 2.95
CA SER A 142 -6.91 8.04 3.98
C SER A 142 -6.08 6.90 3.38
N LEU A 143 -6.56 6.28 2.29
CA LEU A 143 -5.84 5.23 1.57
C LEU A 143 -4.50 5.73 1.01
N VAL A 144 -4.51 6.91 0.37
CA VAL A 144 -3.28 7.53 -0.16
C VAL A 144 -2.29 7.83 0.96
N ALA A 145 -2.74 8.43 2.05
CA ALA A 145 -1.89 8.77 3.18
C ALA A 145 -1.22 7.53 3.81
N LEU A 146 -1.99 6.46 4.02
CA LEU A 146 -1.47 5.21 4.60
C LEU A 146 -0.52 4.49 3.64
N ARG A 147 -0.87 4.38 2.36
CA ARG A 147 0.02 3.79 1.35
C ARG A 147 1.36 4.53 1.31
N ASP A 148 1.32 5.86 1.22
CA ASP A 148 2.52 6.68 1.12
C ASP A 148 3.40 6.57 2.36
N ALA A 149 2.81 6.49 3.55
CA ALA A 149 3.55 6.26 4.78
C ALA A 149 4.24 4.89 4.80
N VAL A 150 3.54 3.83 4.34
CA VAL A 150 4.12 2.48 4.24
C VAL A 150 5.21 2.43 3.18
N PHE A 151 5.02 3.07 2.02
CA PHE A 151 6.02 3.13 0.95
C PHE A 151 7.28 3.86 1.42
N LEU A 152 7.13 5.00 2.07
CA LEU A 152 8.26 5.71 2.67
C LEU A 152 9.03 4.83 3.66
N SER A 153 8.32 4.12 4.54
CA SER A 153 8.95 3.21 5.50
C SER A 153 9.71 2.08 4.79
N ARG A 154 9.13 1.49 3.74
CA ARG A 154 9.78 0.45 2.93
C ARG A 154 10.99 0.99 2.17
N ASP A 155 10.91 2.20 1.62
CA ASP A 155 12.03 2.85 0.94
C ASP A 155 13.20 3.07 1.90
N LEU A 156 12.94 3.54 3.13
CA LEU A 156 13.96 3.71 4.15
C LEU A 156 14.59 2.36 4.56
N ILE A 157 13.79 1.30 4.72
CA ILE A 157 14.28 -0.04 5.06
C ILE A 157 15.13 -0.63 3.93
N ASN A 158 14.72 -0.41 2.67
CA ASN A 158 15.38 -0.97 1.49
C ASN A 158 16.62 -0.18 1.06
N THR A 159 16.80 1.06 1.55
CA THR A 159 17.97 1.88 1.23
C THR A 159 19.17 1.43 2.07
N PRO A 160 20.30 1.02 1.44
CA PRO A 160 21.53 0.65 2.14
C PRO A 160 22.09 1.79 3.00
N THR A 161 22.80 1.45 4.05
CA THR A 161 23.39 2.42 5.00
C THR A 161 24.41 3.38 4.37
N GLU A 162 24.96 3.05 3.21
CA GLU A 162 25.80 3.95 2.41
C GLU A 162 25.03 5.17 1.92
N ASP A 163 23.75 4.96 1.56
CA ASP A 163 22.86 6.01 1.02
C ASP A 163 21.76 6.45 2.01
N LEU A 164 21.77 5.89 3.22
CA LEU A 164 20.87 6.25 4.31
C LEU A 164 21.62 6.35 5.62
N THR A 165 22.31 7.46 5.81
CA THR A 165 23.01 7.79 7.05
C THR A 165 22.06 8.38 8.11
N PRO A 166 22.47 8.53 9.38
CA PRO A 166 21.67 9.23 10.39
C PRO A 166 21.22 10.63 9.97
N SER A 167 22.07 11.39 9.25
CA SER A 167 21.70 12.71 8.73
C SER A 167 20.66 12.66 7.62
N ASP A 168 20.69 11.62 6.77
CA ASP A 168 19.65 11.43 5.73
C ASP A 168 18.28 11.12 6.36
N VAL A 169 18.24 10.30 7.42
CA VAL A 169 17.01 10.06 8.18
C VAL A 169 16.50 11.35 8.81
N ALA A 170 17.40 12.18 9.36
CA ALA A 170 17.02 13.49 9.91
C ALA A 170 16.43 14.41 8.85
N GLU A 171 16.98 14.38 7.62
CA GLU A 171 16.44 15.18 6.51
C GLU A 171 15.05 14.69 6.07
N VAL A 172 14.82 13.38 5.99
CA VAL A 172 13.47 12.83 5.77
C VAL A 172 12.49 13.32 6.84
N CYS A 173 12.89 13.30 8.10
CA CYS A 173 12.05 13.82 9.20
C CYS A 173 11.76 15.32 9.06
N ARG A 174 12.72 16.13 8.61
CA ARG A 174 12.50 17.56 8.33
C ARG A 174 11.50 17.78 7.19
N HIS A 175 11.60 17.01 6.10
CA HIS A 175 10.63 17.08 5.00
C HIS A 175 9.22 16.71 5.45
N ILE A 176 9.08 15.64 6.26
CA ILE A 176 7.79 15.27 6.86
C ILE A 176 7.29 16.40 7.76
N GLY A 177 8.16 16.95 8.60
CA GLY A 177 7.82 18.06 9.49
C GLY A 177 7.31 19.29 8.71
N GLN A 178 7.97 19.68 7.63
CA GLN A 178 7.53 20.76 6.76
C GLN A 178 6.18 20.47 6.11
N ARG A 179 5.99 19.25 5.60
CA ARG A 179 4.75 18.87 4.91
C ARG A 179 3.53 18.87 5.83
N PHE A 180 3.69 18.45 7.08
CA PHE A 180 2.58 18.27 8.03
C PHE A 180 2.56 19.27 9.18
N GLY A 181 3.43 20.28 9.16
CA GLY A 181 3.49 21.29 10.23
C GLY A 181 4.01 20.74 11.55
N ALA A 182 4.85 19.70 11.54
CA ALA A 182 5.46 19.15 12.74
C ALA A 182 6.73 19.94 13.12
N LYS A 183 7.00 20.04 14.43
CA LYS A 183 8.26 20.56 14.95
C LYS A 183 9.30 19.47 14.99
N VAL A 184 10.43 19.66 14.27
CA VAL A 184 11.54 18.70 14.23
C VAL A 184 12.78 19.32 14.87
N ASN A 185 13.35 18.62 15.87
CA ASN A 185 14.60 19.00 16.51
C ASN A 185 15.60 17.85 16.32
N VAL A 186 16.81 18.18 15.86
CA VAL A 186 17.90 17.21 15.62
C VAL A 186 19.10 17.60 16.46
N ILE A 187 19.60 16.66 17.26
CA ILE A 187 20.82 16.79 18.05
C ILE A 187 21.84 15.80 17.49
N GLU A 188 22.97 16.28 16.99
CA GLU A 188 23.92 15.50 16.22
C GLU A 188 25.34 15.56 16.80
N GLY A 189 26.06 14.45 16.71
CA GLY A 189 27.49 14.31 17.08
C GLY A 189 27.77 14.72 18.53
N ASP A 190 28.81 15.51 18.76
CA ASP A 190 29.22 15.93 20.10
C ASP A 190 28.22 16.81 20.86
N LYS A 191 27.21 17.35 20.14
CA LYS A 191 26.09 18.06 20.79
C LYS A 191 25.27 17.11 21.66
N LEU A 192 25.26 15.82 21.34
CA LEU A 192 24.58 14.80 22.16
C LEU A 192 25.16 14.74 23.57
N LEU A 193 26.49 14.82 23.72
CA LEU A 193 27.13 14.84 25.04
C LEU A 193 26.70 16.07 25.85
N LYS A 194 26.71 17.25 25.22
CA LYS A 194 26.33 18.50 25.85
C LYS A 194 24.86 18.55 26.26
N LYS A 195 24.01 17.77 25.60
CA LYS A 195 22.57 17.71 25.85
C LYS A 195 22.14 16.53 26.73
N GLY A 196 23.12 15.77 27.31
CA GLY A 196 22.83 14.68 28.24
C GLY A 196 22.45 13.36 27.59
N PHE A 197 22.84 13.13 26.31
CA PHE A 197 22.62 11.88 25.59
C PHE A 197 23.91 11.11 25.31
N PRO A 198 24.75 10.79 26.33
CA PRO A 198 26.06 10.18 26.12
C PRO A 198 25.97 8.76 25.54
N VAL A 199 24.91 8.01 25.84
CA VAL A 199 24.71 6.65 25.32
C VAL A 199 24.45 6.65 23.83
N VAL A 200 23.64 7.59 23.32
CA VAL A 200 23.38 7.76 21.89
C VAL A 200 24.69 8.09 21.15
N HIS A 201 25.49 9.00 21.70
CA HIS A 201 26.81 9.33 21.16
C HIS A 201 27.74 8.11 21.17
N LEU A 202 27.79 7.37 22.29
CA LEU A 202 28.65 6.22 22.45
C LEU A 202 28.41 5.14 21.39
N VAL A 203 27.13 4.86 21.11
CA VAL A 203 26.74 3.84 20.13
C VAL A 203 27.19 4.21 18.70
N GLY A 204 27.15 5.48 18.34
CA GLY A 204 27.45 5.94 16.98
C GLY A 204 28.86 6.48 16.76
N ARG A 205 29.67 6.70 17.82
CA ARG A 205 30.96 7.42 17.74
C ARG A 205 32.02 6.77 16.87
N SER A 206 31.90 5.45 16.61
CA SER A 206 32.87 4.70 15.79
C SER A 206 32.56 4.76 14.29
N SER A 207 31.38 5.30 13.92
CA SER A 207 30.99 5.52 12.52
C SER A 207 31.66 6.81 12.00
N VAL A 208 31.93 6.83 10.69
CA VAL A 208 32.30 8.07 9.97
C VAL A 208 31.12 9.05 9.90
N ASN A 209 29.89 8.55 9.99
CA ASN A 209 28.68 9.33 10.03
C ASN A 209 28.28 9.61 11.49
N ALA A 210 28.11 10.88 11.83
CA ALA A 210 27.76 11.29 13.18
C ALA A 210 26.41 10.74 13.63
N PRO A 211 26.27 10.21 14.85
CA PRO A 211 24.99 9.79 15.39
C PRO A 211 24.07 11.00 15.63
N CYS A 212 22.77 10.81 15.51
CA CYS A 212 21.80 11.86 15.82
C CYS A 212 20.64 11.33 16.67
N LEU A 213 20.02 12.25 17.42
CA LEU A 213 18.74 12.11 18.06
C LEU A 213 17.73 13.03 17.35
N ILE A 214 16.63 12.47 16.88
CA ILE A 214 15.58 13.20 16.18
C ILE A 214 14.36 13.20 17.06
N ASP A 215 13.86 14.38 17.42
CA ASP A 215 12.60 14.60 18.14
C ASP A 215 11.61 15.28 17.20
N LEU A 216 10.52 14.58 16.86
CA LEU A 216 9.46 15.08 16.00
C LEU A 216 8.17 15.20 16.83
N GLN A 217 7.61 16.37 16.88
CA GLN A 217 6.38 16.68 17.61
C GLN A 217 5.31 17.20 16.66
N TRP A 218 4.14 16.57 16.68
CA TRP A 218 3.00 16.91 15.84
C TRP A 218 1.69 16.83 16.61
N GLY A 219 0.74 17.67 16.23
CA GLY A 219 -0.59 17.73 16.83
C GLY A 219 -0.75 18.83 17.85
N ASP A 220 -1.91 18.84 18.54
CA ASP A 220 -2.22 19.82 19.59
C ASP A 220 -1.40 19.55 20.85
N PRO A 221 -0.64 20.53 21.38
CA PRO A 221 0.10 20.39 22.63
C PRO A 221 -0.77 20.05 23.84
N GLY A 222 -2.07 20.40 23.81
CA GLY A 222 -3.05 20.11 24.86
C GLY A 222 -3.67 18.71 24.79
N ALA A 223 -3.51 18.00 23.68
CA ALA A 223 -4.06 16.66 23.51
C ALA A 223 -3.27 15.59 24.29
N PRO A 224 -3.87 14.42 24.56
CA PRO A 224 -3.15 13.26 25.08
C PRO A 224 -1.94 12.91 24.23
N LYS A 225 -0.79 12.66 24.86
CA LYS A 225 0.47 12.43 24.16
C LYS A 225 0.75 10.94 23.98
N ILE A 226 1.15 10.57 22.76
CA ILE A 226 1.69 9.25 22.43
C ILE A 226 3.14 9.47 21.99
N THR A 227 4.09 8.71 22.56
CA THR A 227 5.49 8.75 22.18
C THR A 227 5.86 7.43 21.51
N LEU A 228 6.35 7.51 20.27
CA LEU A 228 6.93 6.39 19.55
C LEU A 228 8.45 6.51 19.60
N VAL A 229 9.13 5.43 19.96
CA VAL A 229 10.61 5.38 20.07
C VAL A 229 11.12 4.33 19.12
N GLY A 230 12.08 4.71 18.29
CA GLY A 230 12.74 3.83 17.32
C GLY A 230 14.26 4.03 17.30
N LYS A 231 14.97 3.05 16.78
CA LYS A 231 16.43 3.08 16.62
C LYS A 231 16.79 2.54 15.23
#